data_addd9cc6dac6fc5b53aca4a0d7c8512f
#
_entry.id   addd9cc6dac6fc5b53aca4a0d7c8512f
#
_cell.length_a   1.000
_cell.length_b   1.000
_cell.length_c   1.000
_cell.angle_alpha   90.00
_cell.angle_beta   90.00
_cell.angle_gamma   90.00
#
_symmetry.space_group_name_H-M   'P 1'
#
loop_
_entity.id
_entity.type
_entity.pdbx_description
1 polymer ?
#
loop_
_entity_poly.entity_id
_entity_poly.type
_entity_poly.pdbx_seq_one_letter_code
_entity_poly.pdbx_strand_id
1 'polypeptide(L)'
;MITSLSIKNYALIEKLSIDFSKGFSIITGETGAGKSIILGALGLVLGKRADLTSLKNKEEKCVIEAQFEISKYNLAAFFEANDLDYEEETIIRREILPSGKSRAFINDSPVNLQELQDLSLFLIDIHSQQQTQELSDENVQFKIIDAIANNSETINSYQKLLKEYKTDKSKLNALLKKQSDSGKEQEYNTFLLNELVTAKLKSGEQKELEADFEKLNNVEIIKESIEKSLSIANEEQFGVFHNLNEIKNALHKIVSFSPDYQNVFERISSLTIEFDDISKELENVSEKLLNDPEKLELTNQKLQLIYNLQKKHQVSSVEELLQIQADLETAVIELGNIEEEIAALSKSIEQKVQELDAFSHTIHQNRQNAIPVLSNQLISILETLGMPNVRFKIELIPSETYFQNGKDELQFLFSANKGTDFGLLKKVASGGEMSRIMLAVKAVLAKYSKLPTLIFDEIDTGVSGEIAIRMGEIMKEMSTAMQIFAITHLPQIAAKGDSHFKVFKSTVDNDTQSELKLLSQEERIVEIAQMLSGANISNSALNHAKELLN
;
A
#
# COMPACT_ATOMS: atom_id res chain seq x y z
N MET A 1 -30.52 8.21 0.34
CA MET A 1 -31.07 9.43 0.95
C MET A 1 -31.39 9.17 2.41
N ILE A 2 -31.40 10.22 3.25
CA ILE A 2 -31.78 10.07 4.65
C ILE A 2 -33.31 9.92 4.76
N THR A 3 -33.76 8.93 5.52
CA THR A 3 -35.20 8.65 5.72
C THR A 3 -35.66 9.01 7.12
N SER A 4 -34.79 8.84 8.14
CA SER A 4 -35.12 9.24 9.52
C SER A 4 -33.87 9.69 10.29
N LEU A 5 -34.10 10.48 11.35
CA LEU A 5 -33.10 10.92 12.32
C LEU A 5 -33.68 10.84 13.73
N SER A 6 -33.05 10.08 14.57
CA SER A 6 -33.37 9.96 16.00
C SER A 6 -32.22 10.48 16.84
N ILE A 7 -32.52 11.35 17.78
CA ILE A 7 -31.54 11.98 18.67
C ILE A 7 -32.00 11.80 20.12
N LYS A 8 -31.13 11.31 20.99
CA LYS A 8 -31.39 11.21 22.44
C LYS A 8 -30.22 11.80 23.21
N ASN A 9 -30.50 12.68 24.15
CA ASN A 9 -29.55 13.30 25.08
C ASN A 9 -28.40 14.05 24.39
N TYR A 10 -28.73 14.95 23.46
CA TYR A 10 -27.74 15.74 22.73
C TYR A 10 -28.02 17.24 22.80
N ALA A 11 -27.06 18.01 23.30
CA ALA A 11 -27.15 19.47 23.47
C ALA A 11 -28.46 19.91 24.17
N LEU A 12 -29.35 20.63 23.48
CA LEU A 12 -30.68 21.02 24.01
C LEU A 12 -31.78 20.02 23.64
N ILE A 13 -31.46 18.91 22.98
CA ILE A 13 -32.43 17.87 22.58
C ILE A 13 -32.40 16.74 23.60
N GLU A 14 -33.53 16.49 24.27
CA GLU A 14 -33.70 15.34 25.14
C GLU A 14 -34.05 14.09 24.34
N LYS A 15 -35.09 14.19 23.52
CA LYS A 15 -35.49 13.13 22.60
C LYS A 15 -36.16 13.76 21.36
N LEU A 16 -35.74 13.38 20.19
CA LEU A 16 -36.26 13.84 18.90
C LEU A 16 -36.30 12.67 17.94
N SER A 17 -37.38 12.49 17.20
CA SER A 17 -37.50 11.54 16.12
C SER A 17 -38.17 12.21 14.94
N ILE A 18 -37.57 12.15 13.78
CA ILE A 18 -38.02 12.85 12.58
C ILE A 18 -37.95 11.91 11.39
N ASP A 19 -39.02 11.86 10.63
CA ASP A 19 -39.05 11.19 9.33
C ASP A 19 -38.94 12.25 8.24
N PHE A 20 -38.07 11.98 7.25
CA PHE A 20 -37.82 12.86 6.14
C PHE A 20 -38.39 12.31 4.83
N SER A 21 -39.02 13.17 4.06
CA SER A 21 -39.51 12.84 2.73
C SER A 21 -38.49 13.13 1.63
N LYS A 22 -38.72 12.55 0.45
CA LYS A 22 -37.98 12.88 -0.79
C LYS A 22 -38.31 14.32 -1.18
N GLY A 23 -37.45 14.91 -2.04
CA GLY A 23 -37.67 16.25 -2.59
C GLY A 23 -36.97 17.35 -1.79
N PHE A 24 -37.56 18.51 -1.72
CA PHE A 24 -37.00 19.71 -1.13
C PHE A 24 -37.60 20.00 0.25
N SER A 25 -36.80 19.80 1.29
CA SER A 25 -37.16 20.06 2.68
C SER A 25 -36.54 21.36 3.20
N ILE A 26 -37.35 22.18 3.86
CA ILE A 26 -36.96 23.45 4.45
C ILE A 26 -36.88 23.28 5.96
N ILE A 27 -35.86 23.88 6.58
CA ILE A 27 -35.74 23.99 8.04
C ILE A 27 -35.63 25.48 8.40
N THR A 28 -36.66 26.01 9.10
CA THR A 28 -36.67 27.38 9.62
C THR A 28 -36.62 27.37 11.16
N GLY A 29 -36.44 28.53 11.76
CA GLY A 29 -36.44 28.71 13.21
C GLY A 29 -35.52 29.85 13.65
N GLU A 30 -35.63 30.28 14.87
CA GLU A 30 -34.81 31.36 15.43
C GLU A 30 -33.32 31.00 15.47
N THR A 31 -32.45 32.00 15.33
CA THR A 31 -31.01 31.85 15.52
C THR A 31 -30.71 31.36 16.95
N GLY A 32 -29.96 30.26 17.06
CA GLY A 32 -29.70 29.63 18.37
C GLY A 32 -30.79 28.67 18.88
N ALA A 33 -31.89 28.47 18.12
CA ALA A 33 -32.98 27.56 18.51
C ALA A 33 -32.71 26.08 18.28
N GLY A 34 -31.58 25.72 17.68
CA GLY A 34 -31.24 24.32 17.50
C GLY A 34 -30.94 23.88 16.04
N LYS A 35 -31.00 24.80 15.07
CA LYS A 35 -30.62 24.47 13.67
C LYS A 35 -29.21 23.88 13.61
N SER A 36 -28.23 24.53 14.24
CA SER A 36 -26.86 24.05 14.34
C SER A 36 -26.72 22.76 15.15
N ILE A 37 -27.69 22.48 16.08
CA ILE A 37 -27.70 21.24 16.86
C ILE A 37 -28.05 20.04 15.97
N ILE A 38 -29.02 20.18 15.07
CA ILE A 38 -29.40 19.12 14.12
C ILE A 38 -28.24 18.82 13.17
N LEU A 39 -27.57 19.86 12.64
CA LEU A 39 -26.37 19.70 11.81
C LEU A 39 -25.20 19.08 12.58
N GLY A 40 -25.07 19.45 13.86
CA GLY A 40 -24.08 18.84 14.75
C GLY A 40 -24.34 17.35 14.97
N ALA A 41 -25.60 16.97 15.21
CA ALA A 41 -26.01 15.57 15.35
C ALA A 41 -25.75 14.77 14.05
N LEU A 42 -26.13 15.30 12.90
CA LEU A 42 -25.81 14.71 11.59
C LEU A 42 -24.30 14.59 11.39
N GLY A 43 -23.53 15.62 11.73
CA GLY A 43 -22.08 15.59 11.65
C GLY A 43 -21.46 14.47 12.50
N LEU A 44 -22.00 14.16 13.67
CA LEU A 44 -21.55 13.05 14.52
C LEU A 44 -21.84 11.69 13.89
N VAL A 45 -22.99 11.51 13.30
CA VAL A 45 -23.36 10.29 12.53
C VAL A 45 -22.46 10.13 11.31
N LEU A 46 -22.05 11.24 10.71
CA LEU A 46 -21.14 11.26 9.54
C LEU A 46 -19.64 11.21 9.91
N GLY A 47 -19.32 10.86 11.18
CA GLY A 47 -17.94 10.60 11.59
C GLY A 47 -17.17 11.81 12.14
N LYS A 48 -17.82 12.94 12.45
CA LYS A 48 -17.16 14.03 13.21
C LYS A 48 -16.78 13.56 14.62
N ARG A 49 -15.71 14.12 15.16
CA ARG A 49 -15.29 13.83 16.54
C ARG A 49 -16.34 14.33 17.53
N ALA A 50 -16.62 13.50 18.53
CA ALA A 50 -17.54 13.83 19.59
C ALA A 50 -16.87 14.73 20.65
N ASP A 51 -17.64 15.69 21.20
CA ASP A 51 -17.25 16.49 22.36
C ASP A 51 -18.20 16.17 23.53
N LEU A 52 -17.65 15.99 24.73
CA LEU A 52 -18.39 15.76 25.96
C LEU A 52 -19.32 16.91 26.35
N THR A 53 -19.01 18.13 25.91
CA THR A 53 -19.86 19.31 26.13
C THR A 53 -21.20 19.20 25.41
N SER A 54 -21.33 18.26 24.47
CA SER A 54 -22.53 18.01 23.69
C SER A 54 -23.60 17.17 24.41
N LEU A 55 -23.30 16.59 25.57
CA LEU A 55 -24.30 15.85 26.38
C LEU A 55 -25.22 16.81 27.11
N LYS A 56 -26.56 16.64 26.98
CA LYS A 56 -27.55 17.38 27.78
C LYS A 56 -27.50 16.95 29.26
N ASN A 57 -27.69 15.65 29.50
CA ASN A 57 -27.49 15.01 30.79
C ASN A 57 -26.15 14.27 30.81
N LYS A 58 -25.23 14.66 31.68
CA LYS A 58 -23.88 14.08 31.76
C LYS A 58 -23.85 12.67 32.37
N GLU A 59 -24.94 12.22 32.97
CA GLU A 59 -25.06 10.90 33.58
C GLU A 59 -25.59 9.85 32.60
N GLU A 60 -26.20 10.29 31.50
CA GLU A 60 -26.78 9.41 30.48
C GLU A 60 -25.97 9.42 29.20
N LYS A 61 -26.05 8.30 28.45
CA LYS A 61 -25.43 8.24 27.10
C LYS A 61 -26.23 9.06 26.10
N CYS A 62 -25.53 9.73 25.18
CA CYS A 62 -26.12 10.28 23.97
C CYS A 62 -26.19 9.19 22.92
N VAL A 63 -27.29 9.12 22.19
CA VAL A 63 -27.49 8.22 21.03
C VAL A 63 -28.06 9.03 19.90
N ILE A 64 -27.37 8.99 18.77
CA ILE A 64 -27.84 9.58 17.51
C ILE A 64 -27.87 8.47 16.47
N GLU A 65 -29.00 8.35 15.78
CA GLU A 65 -29.25 7.32 14.78
C GLU A 65 -29.87 7.95 13.55
N ALA A 66 -29.29 7.67 12.40
CA ALA A 66 -29.82 8.12 11.11
C ALA A 66 -29.97 6.91 10.18
N GLN A 67 -31.11 6.84 9.52
CA GLN A 67 -31.44 5.79 8.56
C GLN A 67 -31.35 6.32 7.14
N PHE A 68 -30.75 5.51 6.25
CA PHE A 68 -30.49 5.87 4.85
C PHE A 68 -31.01 4.79 3.91
N GLU A 69 -31.83 5.19 2.93
CA GLU A 69 -32.13 4.34 1.78
C GLU A 69 -30.98 4.43 0.77
N ILE A 70 -30.26 3.32 0.57
CA ILE A 70 -29.05 3.27 -0.27
C ILE A 70 -29.18 2.37 -1.50
N SER A 71 -30.32 1.73 -1.74
CA SER A 71 -30.56 0.76 -2.83
C SER A 71 -30.14 1.23 -4.21
N LYS A 72 -30.19 2.55 -4.49
CA LYS A 72 -29.93 3.15 -5.82
C LYS A 72 -28.47 3.61 -6.04
N TYR A 73 -27.57 3.43 -5.05
CA TYR A 73 -26.25 4.08 -5.07
C TYR A 73 -25.07 3.14 -5.29
N ASN A 74 -25.32 1.83 -5.56
CA ASN A 74 -24.30 0.81 -5.84
C ASN A 74 -23.18 0.74 -4.79
N LEU A 75 -23.53 0.80 -3.51
CA LEU A 75 -22.56 0.78 -2.40
C LEU A 75 -22.19 -0.63 -1.93
N ALA A 76 -22.73 -1.70 -2.51
CA ALA A 76 -22.46 -3.09 -2.12
C ALA A 76 -20.94 -3.39 -2.08
N ALA A 77 -20.19 -2.92 -3.06
CA ALA A 77 -18.73 -3.10 -3.09
C ALA A 77 -17.99 -2.40 -1.95
N PHE A 78 -18.51 -1.26 -1.45
CA PHE A 78 -17.95 -0.59 -0.27
C PHE A 78 -18.14 -1.42 0.99
N PHE A 79 -19.34 -1.97 1.17
CA PHE A 79 -19.67 -2.81 2.33
C PHE A 79 -18.84 -4.11 2.33
N GLU A 80 -18.72 -4.78 1.19
CA GLU A 80 -17.89 -5.97 1.02
C GLU A 80 -16.39 -5.69 1.31
N ALA A 81 -15.86 -4.57 0.80
CA ALA A 81 -14.45 -4.20 1.00
C ALA A 81 -14.09 -3.87 2.46
N ASN A 82 -15.10 -3.51 3.29
CA ASN A 82 -14.93 -3.16 4.70
C ASN A 82 -15.50 -4.23 5.65
N ASP A 83 -15.87 -5.42 5.15
CA ASP A 83 -16.44 -6.52 5.94
C ASP A 83 -17.69 -6.11 6.73
N LEU A 84 -18.59 -5.35 6.06
CA LEU A 84 -19.82 -4.82 6.63
C LEU A 84 -21.04 -5.45 5.97
N ASP A 85 -22.13 -5.66 6.73
CA ASP A 85 -23.39 -6.13 6.21
C ASP A 85 -24.08 -5.04 5.38
N TYR A 86 -24.40 -5.35 4.11
CA TYR A 86 -25.14 -4.46 3.23
C TYR A 86 -26.64 -4.59 3.46
N GLU A 87 -27.28 -3.48 3.81
CA GLU A 87 -28.73 -3.37 3.89
C GLU A 87 -29.21 -2.16 3.06
N GLU A 88 -30.29 -2.33 2.29
CA GLU A 88 -30.86 -1.24 1.47
C GLU A 88 -31.30 -0.06 2.32
N GLU A 89 -31.78 -0.34 3.54
CA GLU A 89 -32.07 0.63 4.61
C GLU A 89 -30.94 0.57 5.65
N THR A 90 -29.87 1.29 5.40
CA THR A 90 -28.69 1.31 6.26
C THR A 90 -28.87 2.26 7.43
N ILE A 91 -28.62 1.77 8.64
CA ILE A 91 -28.69 2.54 9.89
C ILE A 91 -27.27 2.89 10.34
N ILE A 92 -27.02 4.18 10.55
CA ILE A 92 -25.79 4.67 11.15
C ILE A 92 -26.10 5.17 12.55
N ARG A 93 -25.43 4.59 13.57
CA ARG A 93 -25.62 4.93 14.96
C ARG A 93 -24.33 5.42 15.61
N ARG A 94 -24.47 6.51 16.34
CA ARG A 94 -23.39 7.11 17.14
C ARG A 94 -23.78 7.14 18.61
N GLU A 95 -22.92 6.58 19.47
CA GLU A 95 -23.09 6.63 20.92
C GLU A 95 -21.95 7.40 21.58
N ILE A 96 -22.28 8.31 22.50
CA ILE A 96 -21.32 9.02 23.34
C ILE A 96 -21.63 8.68 24.80
N LEU A 97 -20.69 8.06 25.47
CA LEU A 97 -20.86 7.65 26.87
C LEU A 97 -20.49 8.78 27.82
N PRO A 98 -21.03 8.80 29.04
CA PRO A 98 -20.64 9.75 30.09
C PRO A 98 -19.15 9.79 30.40
N SER A 99 -18.44 8.67 30.15
CA SER A 99 -17.00 8.56 30.33
C SER A 99 -16.17 9.24 29.20
N GLY A 100 -16.81 9.85 28.22
CA GLY A 100 -16.14 10.43 27.03
C GLY A 100 -15.81 9.47 25.92
N LYS A 101 -15.97 8.18 26.13
CA LYS A 101 -15.79 7.20 25.06
C LYS A 101 -16.95 7.30 24.07
N SER A 102 -16.65 7.22 22.77
CA SER A 102 -17.67 7.18 21.74
C SER A 102 -17.56 5.91 20.91
N ARG A 103 -18.70 5.42 20.42
CA ARG A 103 -18.83 4.23 19.58
C ARG A 103 -19.60 4.59 18.32
N ALA A 104 -19.25 3.98 17.21
CA ALA A 104 -19.96 4.12 15.94
C ALA A 104 -20.37 2.75 15.44
N PHE A 105 -21.52 2.69 14.75
CA PHE A 105 -22.06 1.46 14.21
C PHE A 105 -22.65 1.75 12.83
N ILE A 106 -22.44 0.83 11.91
CA ILE A 106 -23.14 0.75 10.63
C ILE A 106 -23.96 -0.54 10.69
N ASN A 107 -25.26 -0.43 10.59
CA ASN A 107 -26.20 -1.47 10.95
C ASN A 107 -25.91 -1.93 12.38
N ASP A 108 -25.70 -3.18 12.66
CA ASP A 108 -25.30 -3.65 14.01
C ASP A 108 -23.78 -3.83 14.17
N SER A 109 -23.00 -3.60 13.10
CA SER A 109 -21.54 -3.79 13.11
C SER A 109 -20.82 -2.56 13.69
N PRO A 110 -19.95 -2.73 14.71
CA PRO A 110 -19.15 -1.64 15.25
C PRO A 110 -18.05 -1.24 14.24
N VAL A 111 -17.92 0.06 14.00
CA VAL A 111 -16.97 0.62 13.02
C VAL A 111 -16.07 1.68 13.65
N ASN A 112 -14.91 1.92 13.01
CA ASN A 112 -14.06 3.05 13.36
C ASN A 112 -14.55 4.34 12.68
N LEU A 113 -13.95 5.48 13.08
CA LEU A 113 -14.38 6.78 12.54
C LEU A 113 -14.01 6.98 11.08
N GLN A 114 -12.95 6.32 10.60
CA GLN A 114 -12.53 6.44 9.21
C GLN A 114 -13.51 5.73 8.27
N GLU A 115 -13.90 4.50 8.60
CA GLU A 115 -14.91 3.74 7.85
C GLU A 115 -16.24 4.51 7.77
N LEU A 116 -16.63 5.15 8.89
CA LEU A 116 -17.83 5.97 8.94
C LEU A 116 -17.71 7.22 8.06
N GLN A 117 -16.57 7.90 8.08
CA GLN A 117 -16.29 9.06 7.23
C GLN A 117 -16.29 8.69 5.76
N ASP A 118 -15.68 7.56 5.41
CA ASP A 118 -15.59 7.08 4.04
C ASP A 118 -16.99 6.75 3.49
N LEU A 119 -17.86 6.10 4.28
CA LEU A 119 -19.26 5.88 3.90
C LEU A 119 -20.02 7.19 3.77
N SER A 120 -19.80 8.15 4.67
CA SER A 120 -20.52 9.42 4.70
C SER A 120 -20.39 10.23 3.41
N LEU A 121 -19.25 10.12 2.71
CA LEU A 121 -18.99 10.79 1.43
C LEU A 121 -19.99 10.36 0.33
N PHE A 122 -20.60 9.20 0.46
CA PHE A 122 -21.60 8.67 -0.47
C PHE A 122 -23.03 8.95 -0.03
N LEU A 123 -23.27 9.46 1.18
CA LEU A 123 -24.61 9.57 1.76
C LEU A 123 -25.12 11.01 1.83
N ILE A 124 -24.34 11.92 2.36
CA ILE A 124 -24.71 13.32 2.57
C ILE A 124 -23.55 14.24 2.28
N ASP A 125 -23.85 15.31 1.56
CA ASP A 125 -22.97 16.47 1.43
C ASP A 125 -23.60 17.64 2.20
N ILE A 126 -22.90 18.15 3.22
CA ILE A 126 -23.37 19.29 4.02
C ILE A 126 -22.59 20.52 3.61
N HIS A 127 -23.27 21.46 2.97
CA HIS A 127 -22.67 22.74 2.61
C HIS A 127 -22.97 23.79 3.67
N SER A 128 -21.93 24.27 4.36
CA SER A 128 -22.00 25.37 5.32
C SER A 128 -21.08 26.52 4.89
N GLN A 129 -21.27 27.69 5.49
CA GLN A 129 -20.45 28.86 5.22
C GLN A 129 -18.94 28.61 5.38
N GLN A 130 -18.52 27.69 6.25
CA GLN A 130 -17.11 27.31 6.44
C GLN A 130 -16.57 26.47 5.27
N GLN A 131 -17.43 25.68 4.62
CA GLN A 131 -17.05 24.81 3.49
C GLN A 131 -17.00 25.54 2.13
N THR A 132 -17.42 26.79 2.08
CA THR A 132 -17.28 27.63 0.89
C THR A 132 -15.80 27.76 0.45
N GLN A 133 -14.86 27.50 1.35
CA GLN A 133 -13.41 27.47 1.05
C GLN A 133 -12.99 26.22 0.28
N GLU A 134 -13.78 25.14 0.29
CA GLU A 134 -13.45 23.88 -0.41
C GLU A 134 -13.39 24.05 -1.94
N LEU A 135 -14.15 25.01 -2.51
CA LEU A 135 -14.02 25.35 -3.93
C LEU A 135 -12.63 25.85 -4.33
N SER A 136 -11.83 26.24 -3.35
CA SER A 136 -10.44 26.66 -3.60
C SER A 136 -9.46 25.49 -3.56
N ASP A 137 -9.92 24.28 -3.20
CA ASP A 137 -9.13 23.06 -3.23
C ASP A 137 -9.11 22.50 -4.67
N GLU A 138 -7.91 22.33 -5.19
CA GLU A 138 -7.68 21.83 -6.55
C GLU A 138 -8.29 20.43 -6.75
N ASN A 139 -8.27 19.58 -5.74
CA ASN A 139 -8.88 18.24 -5.82
C ASN A 139 -10.41 18.32 -5.98
N VAL A 140 -11.05 19.27 -5.32
CA VAL A 140 -12.50 19.51 -5.49
C VAL A 140 -12.81 20.03 -6.88
N GLN A 141 -11.97 20.94 -7.39
CA GLN A 141 -12.11 21.49 -8.74
C GLN A 141 -11.94 20.39 -9.81
N PHE A 142 -10.95 19.50 -9.66
CA PHE A 142 -10.81 18.34 -10.53
C PHE A 142 -12.02 17.42 -10.47
N LYS A 143 -12.56 17.12 -9.28
CA LYS A 143 -13.77 16.28 -9.14
C LYS A 143 -14.95 16.85 -9.90
N ILE A 144 -15.11 18.17 -9.93
CA ILE A 144 -16.19 18.85 -10.67
C ILE A 144 -16.00 18.62 -12.17
N ILE A 145 -14.79 18.84 -12.69
CA ILE A 145 -14.49 18.67 -14.11
C ILE A 145 -14.62 17.18 -14.50
N ASP A 146 -14.08 16.28 -13.68
CA ASP A 146 -14.09 14.84 -13.94
C ASP A 146 -15.49 14.22 -13.89
N ALA A 147 -16.41 14.78 -13.09
CA ALA A 147 -17.82 14.37 -13.09
C ALA A 147 -18.49 14.67 -14.44
N ILE A 148 -18.24 15.85 -15.01
CA ILE A 148 -18.77 16.25 -16.32
C ILE A 148 -18.07 15.48 -17.45
N ALA A 149 -16.76 15.25 -17.31
CA ALA A 149 -15.93 14.50 -18.26
C ALA A 149 -16.21 12.99 -18.24
N ASN A 150 -17.00 12.52 -17.28
CA ASN A 150 -17.25 11.08 -17.02
C ASN A 150 -15.96 10.25 -16.87
N ASN A 151 -14.98 10.81 -16.17
CA ASN A 151 -13.64 10.21 -16.02
C ASN A 151 -13.53 9.17 -14.91
N SER A 152 -14.59 8.91 -14.14
CA SER A 152 -14.53 8.12 -12.90
C SER A 152 -13.89 6.73 -13.10
N GLU A 153 -14.29 5.97 -14.12
CA GLU A 153 -13.76 4.64 -14.40
C GLU A 153 -12.30 4.69 -14.87
N THR A 154 -11.97 5.67 -15.71
CA THR A 154 -10.63 5.88 -16.24
C THR A 154 -9.66 6.25 -15.10
N ILE A 155 -10.08 7.15 -14.20
CA ILE A 155 -9.30 7.55 -13.03
C ILE A 155 -9.11 6.38 -12.06
N ASN A 156 -10.12 5.57 -11.80
CA ASN A 156 -10.00 4.39 -10.95
C ASN A 156 -8.97 3.38 -11.52
N SER A 157 -9.00 3.14 -12.83
CA SER A 157 -8.05 2.27 -13.52
C SER A 157 -6.63 2.84 -13.45
N TYR A 158 -6.49 4.14 -13.70
CA TYR A 158 -5.24 4.87 -13.58
C TYR A 158 -4.66 4.78 -12.15
N GLN A 159 -5.47 5.00 -11.12
CA GLN A 159 -5.03 4.94 -9.72
C GLN A 159 -4.53 3.55 -9.32
N LYS A 160 -5.22 2.50 -9.78
CA LYS A 160 -4.79 1.13 -9.55
C LYS A 160 -3.40 0.88 -10.17
N LEU A 161 -3.24 1.25 -11.44
CA LEU A 161 -1.97 1.11 -12.16
C LEU A 161 -0.86 1.96 -11.54
N LEU A 162 -1.16 3.19 -11.12
CA LEU A 162 -0.22 4.08 -10.42
C LEU A 162 0.30 3.48 -9.11
N LYS A 163 -0.58 2.82 -8.35
CA LYS A 163 -0.18 2.12 -7.11
C LYS A 163 0.79 0.97 -7.41
N GLU A 164 0.50 0.18 -8.43
CA GLU A 164 1.38 -0.90 -8.87
C GLU A 164 2.73 -0.37 -9.36
N TYR A 165 2.74 0.67 -10.21
CA TYR A 165 3.95 1.34 -10.68
C TYR A 165 4.83 1.84 -9.52
N LYS A 166 4.23 2.50 -8.52
CA LYS A 166 4.97 3.00 -7.34
C LYS A 166 5.56 1.86 -6.51
N THR A 167 4.85 0.76 -6.39
CA THR A 167 5.32 -0.44 -5.69
C THR A 167 6.51 -1.06 -6.41
N ASP A 168 6.40 -1.26 -7.73
CA ASP A 168 7.46 -1.84 -8.55
C ASP A 168 8.70 -0.94 -8.59
N LYS A 169 8.52 0.37 -8.71
CA LYS A 169 9.61 1.34 -8.66
C LYS A 169 10.36 1.33 -7.32
N SER A 170 9.62 1.15 -6.21
CA SER A 170 10.25 1.01 -4.88
C SER A 170 11.06 -0.28 -4.77
N LYS A 171 10.53 -1.40 -5.29
CA LYS A 171 11.25 -2.69 -5.34
C LYS A 171 12.50 -2.60 -6.20
N LEU A 172 12.39 -2.02 -7.40
CA LEU A 172 13.52 -1.82 -8.31
C LEU A 172 14.64 -1.03 -7.63
N ASN A 173 14.31 0.08 -6.97
CA ASN A 173 15.30 0.89 -6.25
C ASN A 173 16.00 0.11 -5.12
N ALA A 174 15.27 -0.74 -4.41
CA ALA A 174 15.84 -1.62 -3.37
C ALA A 174 16.80 -2.66 -3.96
N LEU A 175 16.44 -3.28 -5.10
CA LEU A 175 17.29 -4.25 -5.81
C LEU A 175 18.54 -3.59 -6.40
N LEU A 176 18.41 -2.42 -7.04
CA LEU A 176 19.55 -1.66 -7.57
C LEU A 176 20.53 -1.26 -6.46
N LYS A 177 20.02 -0.87 -5.30
CA LYS A 177 20.86 -0.60 -4.13
C LYS A 177 21.59 -1.85 -3.68
N LYS A 178 20.91 -3.00 -3.55
CA LYS A 178 21.52 -4.29 -3.18
C LYS A 178 22.60 -4.69 -4.19
N GLN A 179 22.34 -4.55 -5.48
CA GLN A 179 23.31 -4.82 -6.56
C GLN A 179 24.55 -3.90 -6.46
N SER A 180 24.33 -2.59 -6.23
CA SER A 180 25.43 -1.62 -6.09
C SER A 180 26.31 -1.90 -4.88
N ASP A 181 25.71 -2.25 -3.74
CA ASP A 181 26.42 -2.57 -2.50
C ASP A 181 27.23 -3.87 -2.64
N SER A 182 26.78 -4.83 -3.45
CA SER A 182 27.43 -6.13 -3.68
C SER A 182 28.37 -6.16 -4.91
N GLY A 183 28.36 -5.15 -5.77
CA GLY A 183 29.02 -5.23 -7.08
C GLY A 183 30.54 -5.46 -7.04
N LYS A 184 31.26 -4.86 -6.10
CA LYS A 184 32.71 -5.08 -5.94
C LYS A 184 33.02 -6.47 -5.37
N GLU A 185 32.16 -6.95 -4.50
CA GLU A 185 32.26 -8.27 -3.88
C GLU A 185 31.96 -9.37 -4.91
N GLN A 186 31.06 -9.12 -5.83
CA GLN A 186 30.69 -10.03 -6.91
C GLN A 186 31.86 -10.35 -7.86
N GLU A 187 32.55 -9.33 -8.36
CA GLU A 187 33.72 -9.54 -9.25
C GLU A 187 34.80 -10.37 -8.53
N TYR A 188 35.03 -10.07 -7.26
CA TYR A 188 36.00 -10.79 -6.46
C TYR A 188 35.57 -12.24 -6.18
N ASN A 189 34.33 -12.47 -5.80
CA ASN A 189 33.78 -13.81 -5.56
C ASN A 189 33.77 -14.66 -6.84
N THR A 190 33.42 -14.07 -7.99
CA THR A 190 33.48 -14.75 -9.28
C THR A 190 34.90 -15.15 -9.65
N PHE A 191 35.88 -14.27 -9.41
CA PHE A 191 37.31 -14.59 -9.61
C PHE A 191 37.75 -15.76 -8.73
N LEU A 192 37.44 -15.73 -7.43
CA LEU A 192 37.79 -16.79 -6.48
C LEU A 192 37.12 -18.12 -6.85
N LEU A 193 35.85 -18.07 -7.23
CA LEU A 193 35.12 -19.26 -7.67
C LEU A 193 35.76 -19.91 -8.89
N ASN A 194 36.09 -19.13 -9.92
CA ASN A 194 36.72 -19.63 -11.13
C ASN A 194 38.09 -20.30 -10.86
N GLU A 195 38.84 -19.78 -9.90
CA GLU A 195 40.12 -20.35 -9.49
C GLU A 195 39.93 -21.73 -8.82
N LEU A 196 38.96 -21.87 -7.92
CA LEU A 196 38.63 -23.13 -7.26
C LEU A 196 38.06 -24.18 -8.24
N VAL A 197 37.14 -23.76 -9.11
CA VAL A 197 36.57 -24.64 -10.14
C VAL A 197 37.65 -25.14 -11.11
N THR A 198 38.59 -24.27 -11.51
CA THR A 198 39.69 -24.62 -12.40
C THR A 198 40.67 -25.61 -11.73
N ALA A 199 40.83 -25.50 -10.43
CA ALA A 199 41.67 -26.39 -9.65
C ALA A 199 41.15 -27.85 -9.61
N LYS A 200 39.86 -28.09 -9.87
CA LYS A 200 39.22 -29.43 -9.93
C LYS A 200 39.57 -30.29 -8.70
N LEU A 201 39.37 -29.73 -7.53
CA LEU A 201 39.67 -30.39 -6.27
C LEU A 201 38.69 -31.55 -6.00
N LYS A 202 39.20 -32.58 -5.32
CA LYS A 202 38.43 -33.75 -4.88
C LYS A 202 38.63 -33.99 -3.38
N SER A 203 37.59 -34.40 -2.67
CA SER A 203 37.70 -34.78 -1.27
C SER A 203 38.69 -35.94 -1.08
N GLY A 204 39.57 -35.82 -0.09
CA GLY A 204 40.60 -36.81 0.22
C GLY A 204 41.83 -36.76 -0.70
N GLU A 205 41.81 -36.01 -1.82
CA GLU A 205 42.87 -35.93 -2.83
C GLU A 205 44.22 -35.53 -2.23
N GLN A 206 44.27 -34.63 -1.29
CA GLN A 206 45.51 -34.12 -0.68
C GLN A 206 46.29 -35.23 -0.02
N LYS A 207 45.63 -36.06 0.81
CA LYS A 207 46.29 -37.15 1.54
C LYS A 207 46.87 -38.21 0.60
N GLU A 208 46.13 -38.50 -0.49
CA GLU A 208 46.61 -39.44 -1.49
C GLU A 208 47.83 -38.89 -2.23
N LEU A 209 47.79 -37.62 -2.63
CA LEU A 209 48.90 -36.94 -3.32
C LEU A 209 50.14 -36.81 -2.40
N GLU A 210 49.96 -36.50 -1.13
CA GLU A 210 51.05 -36.43 -0.14
C GLU A 210 51.74 -37.80 0.03
N ALA A 211 50.94 -38.88 0.17
CA ALA A 211 51.46 -40.24 0.24
C ALA A 211 52.19 -40.69 -1.03
N ASP A 212 51.62 -40.35 -2.23
CA ASP A 212 52.25 -40.65 -3.50
C ASP A 212 53.55 -39.84 -3.70
N PHE A 213 53.54 -38.54 -3.33
CA PHE A 213 54.74 -37.69 -3.39
C PHE A 213 55.87 -38.22 -2.51
N GLU A 214 55.56 -38.60 -1.26
CA GLU A 214 56.56 -39.16 -0.33
C GLU A 214 57.16 -40.44 -0.88
N LYS A 215 56.38 -41.37 -1.46
CA LYS A 215 56.87 -42.60 -2.10
C LYS A 215 57.73 -42.28 -3.30
N LEU A 216 57.28 -41.46 -4.26
CA LEU A 216 57.97 -41.13 -5.49
C LEU A 216 59.28 -40.38 -5.23
N ASN A 217 59.29 -39.47 -4.27
CA ASN A 217 60.46 -38.66 -3.91
C ASN A 217 61.57 -39.49 -3.29
N ASN A 218 61.23 -40.59 -2.61
CA ASN A 218 62.18 -41.46 -1.93
C ASN A 218 62.54 -42.75 -2.69
N VAL A 219 62.03 -42.92 -3.96
CA VAL A 219 62.22 -44.15 -4.76
C VAL A 219 63.69 -44.53 -4.91
N GLU A 220 64.61 -43.58 -5.16
CA GLU A 220 66.02 -43.85 -5.29
C GLU A 220 66.63 -44.39 -4.00
N ILE A 221 66.36 -43.78 -2.86
CA ILE A 221 66.85 -44.18 -1.52
C ILE A 221 66.29 -45.55 -1.16
N ILE A 222 65.01 -45.79 -1.42
CA ILE A 222 64.38 -47.10 -1.15
C ILE A 222 64.99 -48.17 -2.03
N LYS A 223 65.19 -47.90 -3.32
CA LYS A 223 65.79 -48.83 -4.27
C LYS A 223 67.22 -49.17 -3.88
N GLU A 224 68.06 -48.16 -3.60
CA GLU A 224 69.43 -48.37 -3.14
C GLU A 224 69.52 -49.23 -1.87
N SER A 225 68.59 -48.97 -0.92
CA SER A 225 68.56 -49.73 0.35
C SER A 225 68.13 -51.16 0.15
N ILE A 226 67.18 -51.43 -0.74
CA ILE A 226 66.74 -52.79 -1.09
C ILE A 226 67.81 -53.52 -1.89
N GLU A 227 68.43 -52.88 -2.89
CA GLU A 227 69.51 -53.44 -3.69
C GLU A 227 70.75 -53.83 -2.80
N LYS A 228 71.06 -52.92 -1.88
CA LYS A 228 72.10 -53.20 -0.88
C LYS A 228 71.74 -54.39 0.00
N SER A 229 70.52 -54.50 0.45
CA SER A 229 70.07 -55.64 1.26
C SER A 229 70.11 -56.95 0.50
N LEU A 230 69.64 -56.93 -0.76
CA LEU A 230 69.70 -58.09 -1.67
C LEU A 230 71.11 -58.48 -2.03
N SER A 231 72.03 -57.51 -2.21
CA SER A 231 73.46 -57.80 -2.44
C SER A 231 74.07 -58.53 -1.24
N ILE A 232 73.80 -58.08 -0.04
CA ILE A 232 74.30 -58.76 1.22
C ILE A 232 73.65 -60.17 1.33
N ALA A 233 72.39 -60.32 0.94
CA ALA A 233 71.68 -61.59 1.00
C ALA A 233 72.31 -62.66 0.05
N ASN A 234 72.58 -62.24 -1.20
CA ASN A 234 72.80 -63.13 -2.37
C ASN A 234 74.27 -63.18 -2.84
N GLU A 235 75.22 -62.51 -2.15
CA GLU A 235 76.64 -62.53 -2.50
C GLU A 235 77.18 -63.97 -2.55
N GLU A 236 77.85 -64.33 -3.67
CA GLU A 236 78.22 -65.74 -3.94
C GLU A 236 79.14 -66.41 -2.91
N GLN A 237 80.03 -65.66 -2.30
CA GLN A 237 81.04 -66.25 -1.35
C GLN A 237 80.77 -65.94 0.11
N PHE A 238 80.15 -64.77 0.43
CA PHE A 238 79.96 -64.29 1.78
C PHE A 238 78.52 -63.89 2.09
N GLY A 239 77.61 -64.08 1.16
CA GLY A 239 76.21 -63.75 1.36
C GLY A 239 75.53 -64.60 2.43
N VAL A 240 74.47 -64.01 3.00
CA VAL A 240 73.70 -64.67 4.08
C VAL A 240 73.16 -66.02 3.63
N PHE A 241 72.68 -66.12 2.44
CA PHE A 241 72.13 -67.35 1.87
C PHE A 241 73.18 -68.42 1.67
N HIS A 242 74.38 -68.04 1.19
CA HIS A 242 75.54 -68.94 1.08
C HIS A 242 75.93 -69.46 2.46
N ASN A 243 76.10 -68.59 3.45
CA ASN A 243 76.51 -68.97 4.79
C ASN A 243 75.43 -69.83 5.49
N LEU A 244 74.17 -69.58 5.34
CA LEU A 244 73.14 -70.44 5.87
C LEU A 244 73.17 -71.87 5.28
N ASN A 245 73.39 -71.94 3.93
CA ASN A 245 73.58 -73.25 3.29
C ASN A 245 74.81 -73.99 3.74
N GLU A 246 75.95 -73.32 3.97
CA GLU A 246 77.17 -73.93 4.51
C GLU A 246 76.96 -74.44 5.94
N ILE A 247 76.28 -73.66 6.79
CA ILE A 247 75.91 -74.09 8.15
C ILE A 247 74.99 -75.32 8.07
N LYS A 248 73.98 -75.31 7.20
CA LYS A 248 73.07 -76.41 6.98
C LYS A 248 73.79 -77.68 6.54
N ASN A 249 74.69 -77.52 5.55
CA ASN A 249 75.52 -78.63 5.08
C ASN A 249 76.44 -79.22 6.15
N ALA A 250 77.04 -78.37 6.98
CA ALA A 250 77.86 -78.79 8.09
C ALA A 250 77.07 -79.55 9.15
N LEU A 251 75.88 -79.03 9.49
CA LEU A 251 75.02 -79.69 10.48
C LEU A 251 74.41 -80.99 9.93
N HIS A 252 74.15 -81.11 8.65
CA HIS A 252 73.67 -82.33 7.99
C HIS A 252 74.60 -83.54 8.22
N LYS A 253 75.89 -83.29 8.30
CA LYS A 253 76.90 -84.33 8.54
C LYS A 253 76.82 -84.93 9.94
N ILE A 254 76.24 -84.27 10.93
CA ILE A 254 76.17 -84.66 12.33
C ILE A 254 74.77 -84.98 12.81
N VAL A 255 73.70 -84.80 12.01
CA VAL A 255 72.29 -85.01 12.33
C VAL A 255 72.08 -86.42 12.99
N SER A 256 72.74 -87.44 12.47
CA SER A 256 72.51 -88.82 12.93
C SER A 256 73.08 -89.15 14.32
N PHE A 257 73.90 -88.21 14.91
CA PHE A 257 74.56 -88.49 16.18
C PHE A 257 73.81 -88.08 17.45
N SER A 258 72.84 -87.15 17.34
CA SER A 258 72.01 -86.75 18.48
C SER A 258 70.69 -86.06 18.01
N PRO A 259 69.58 -86.30 18.70
CA PRO A 259 68.35 -85.57 18.47
C PRO A 259 68.47 -84.02 18.58
N ASP A 260 69.38 -83.57 19.42
CA ASP A 260 69.66 -82.14 19.58
C ASP A 260 70.24 -81.52 18.29
N TYR A 261 71.09 -82.23 17.59
CA TYR A 261 71.68 -81.76 16.31
C TYR A 261 70.60 -81.77 15.19
N GLN A 262 69.69 -82.75 15.23
CA GLN A 262 68.57 -82.77 14.28
C GLN A 262 67.68 -81.56 14.45
N ASN A 263 67.34 -81.22 15.68
CA ASN A 263 66.52 -80.01 15.98
C ASN A 263 67.17 -78.71 15.45
N VAL A 264 68.51 -78.58 15.72
CA VAL A 264 69.21 -77.39 15.19
C VAL A 264 69.28 -77.36 13.64
N PHE A 265 69.46 -78.55 13.00
CA PHE A 265 69.42 -78.65 11.53
C PHE A 265 68.09 -78.31 10.97
N GLU A 266 66.96 -78.75 11.55
CA GLU A 266 65.60 -78.42 11.13
C GLU A 266 65.35 -76.90 11.28
N ARG A 267 65.76 -76.29 12.35
CA ARG A 267 65.67 -74.86 12.58
C ARG A 267 66.47 -74.03 11.55
N ILE A 268 67.69 -74.42 11.23
CA ILE A 268 68.50 -73.74 10.21
C ILE A 268 67.86 -73.97 8.81
N SER A 269 67.35 -75.15 8.55
CA SER A 269 66.60 -75.43 7.25
C SER A 269 65.38 -74.53 7.11
N SER A 270 64.58 -74.38 8.17
CA SER A 270 63.42 -73.48 8.17
C SER A 270 63.81 -72.00 8.01
N LEU A 271 64.90 -71.56 8.70
CA LEU A 271 65.44 -70.24 8.59
C LEU A 271 65.89 -69.92 7.14
N THR A 272 66.51 -70.93 6.47
CA THR A 272 67.01 -70.77 5.10
C THR A 272 65.83 -70.59 4.12
N ILE A 273 64.71 -71.31 4.29
CA ILE A 273 63.53 -71.19 3.51
C ILE A 273 62.84 -69.81 3.72
N GLU A 274 62.69 -69.41 4.96
CA GLU A 274 62.15 -68.13 5.37
C GLU A 274 62.95 -66.95 4.79
N PHE A 275 64.29 -67.04 4.82
CA PHE A 275 65.21 -66.04 4.32
C PHE A 275 65.09 -65.93 2.75
N ASP A 276 64.92 -67.07 2.04
CA ASP A 276 64.71 -67.12 0.61
C ASP A 276 63.37 -66.44 0.28
N ASP A 277 62.30 -66.69 1.01
CA ASP A 277 61.00 -66.03 0.82
C ASP A 277 61.04 -64.52 1.04
N ILE A 278 61.71 -64.04 2.10
CA ILE A 278 61.97 -62.63 2.40
C ILE A 278 62.78 -61.99 1.25
N SER A 279 63.83 -62.67 0.76
CA SER A 279 64.64 -62.14 -0.35
C SER A 279 63.83 -61.98 -1.63
N LYS A 280 62.97 -62.96 -1.97
CA LYS A 280 62.04 -62.87 -3.12
C LYS A 280 61.01 -61.78 -2.95
N GLU A 281 60.52 -61.59 -1.72
CA GLU A 281 59.59 -60.48 -1.45
C GLU A 281 60.29 -59.13 -1.67
N LEU A 282 61.53 -58.94 -1.22
CA LEU A 282 62.28 -57.72 -1.48
C LEU A 282 62.58 -57.50 -2.98
N GLU A 283 62.89 -58.57 -3.73
CA GLU A 283 63.03 -58.48 -5.22
C GLU A 283 61.74 -58.01 -5.88
N ASN A 284 60.63 -58.62 -5.51
CA ASN A 284 59.31 -58.22 -6.01
C ASN A 284 58.94 -56.76 -5.67
N VAL A 285 59.29 -56.26 -4.49
CA VAL A 285 59.11 -54.87 -4.10
C VAL A 285 60.00 -53.96 -4.93
N SER A 286 61.26 -54.32 -5.12
CA SER A 286 62.22 -53.54 -5.93
C SER A 286 61.79 -53.42 -7.40
N GLU A 287 61.28 -54.49 -7.99
CA GLU A 287 60.78 -54.49 -9.38
C GLU A 287 59.51 -53.60 -9.59
N LYS A 288 58.71 -53.46 -8.53
CA LYS A 288 57.52 -52.61 -8.52
C LYS A 288 57.81 -51.12 -8.34
N LEU A 289 59.04 -50.75 -7.91
CA LEU A 289 59.47 -49.38 -7.76
C LEU A 289 59.77 -48.74 -9.11
N LEU A 290 58.74 -48.11 -9.73
CA LEU A 290 58.92 -47.35 -10.96
C LEU A 290 59.43 -45.95 -10.62
N ASN A 291 60.59 -45.61 -11.14
CA ASN A 291 61.02 -44.21 -11.14
C ASN A 291 60.24 -43.46 -12.21
N ASP A 292 59.26 -42.63 -11.82
CA ASP A 292 58.41 -41.84 -12.68
C ASP A 292 58.56 -40.34 -12.36
N PRO A 293 59.59 -39.67 -12.95
CA PRO A 293 59.84 -38.26 -12.70
C PRO A 293 58.70 -37.35 -13.17
N GLU A 294 57.97 -37.75 -14.22
CA GLU A 294 56.86 -36.97 -14.75
C GLU A 294 55.68 -36.99 -13.79
N LYS A 295 55.33 -38.15 -13.24
CA LYS A 295 54.30 -38.29 -12.22
C LYS A 295 54.68 -37.54 -10.93
N LEU A 296 55.96 -37.57 -10.54
CA LEU A 296 56.45 -36.83 -9.35
C LEU A 296 56.25 -35.33 -9.54
N GLU A 297 56.62 -34.78 -10.71
CA GLU A 297 56.47 -33.36 -11.02
C GLU A 297 54.99 -32.94 -11.05
N LEU A 298 54.11 -33.71 -11.70
CA LEU A 298 52.65 -33.45 -11.74
C LEU A 298 52.04 -33.48 -10.32
N THR A 299 52.43 -34.44 -9.48
CA THR A 299 51.98 -34.55 -8.10
C THR A 299 52.42 -33.35 -7.28
N ASN A 300 53.68 -32.93 -7.42
CA ASN A 300 54.22 -31.75 -6.77
C ASN A 300 53.46 -30.46 -7.17
N GLN A 301 53.28 -30.26 -8.48
CA GLN A 301 52.54 -29.10 -9.02
C GLN A 301 51.11 -29.06 -8.45
N LYS A 302 50.42 -30.19 -8.38
CA LYS A 302 49.07 -30.26 -7.84
C LYS A 302 49.04 -29.97 -6.32
N LEU A 303 50.00 -30.52 -5.55
CA LEU A 303 50.14 -30.22 -4.14
C LEU A 303 50.44 -28.74 -3.87
N GLN A 304 51.36 -28.15 -4.64
CA GLN A 304 51.66 -26.72 -4.55
C GLN A 304 50.43 -25.87 -4.87
N LEU A 305 49.63 -26.23 -5.86
CA LEU A 305 48.34 -25.55 -6.17
C LEU A 305 47.41 -25.63 -4.96
N ILE A 306 47.22 -26.81 -4.35
CA ILE A 306 46.38 -27.01 -3.17
C ILE A 306 46.88 -26.13 -2.02
N TYR A 307 48.16 -26.15 -1.68
CA TYR A 307 48.74 -25.36 -0.57
C TYR A 307 48.62 -23.85 -0.82
N ASN A 308 48.79 -23.40 -2.07
CA ASN A 308 48.58 -21.99 -2.43
C ASN A 308 47.12 -21.56 -2.25
N LEU A 309 46.16 -22.40 -2.66
CA LEU A 309 44.73 -22.14 -2.47
C LEU A 309 44.37 -22.14 -0.97
N GLN A 310 44.88 -23.12 -0.18
CA GLN A 310 44.66 -23.16 1.25
C GLN A 310 45.22 -21.91 1.96
N LYS A 311 46.40 -21.47 1.58
CA LYS A 311 46.99 -20.23 2.10
C LYS A 311 46.20 -19.00 1.75
N LYS A 312 45.72 -18.92 0.49
CA LYS A 312 44.95 -17.79 0.00
C LYS A 312 43.59 -17.69 0.71
N HIS A 313 42.93 -18.82 0.91
CA HIS A 313 41.62 -18.90 1.57
C HIS A 313 41.71 -19.07 3.09
N GLN A 314 42.94 -19.14 3.67
CA GLN A 314 43.22 -19.30 5.10
C GLN A 314 42.57 -20.55 5.71
N VAL A 315 42.60 -21.65 4.99
CA VAL A 315 42.07 -22.97 5.39
C VAL A 315 43.15 -24.03 5.40
N SER A 316 42.87 -25.18 6.01
CA SER A 316 43.84 -26.23 6.25
C SER A 316 43.56 -27.54 5.49
N SER A 317 42.41 -27.67 4.83
CA SER A 317 42.00 -28.88 4.13
C SER A 317 41.35 -28.60 2.76
N VAL A 318 41.33 -29.60 1.90
CA VAL A 318 40.65 -29.56 0.61
C VAL A 318 39.14 -29.52 0.81
N GLU A 319 38.62 -30.16 1.85
CA GLU A 319 37.23 -30.16 2.23
C GLU A 319 36.72 -28.75 2.55
N GLU A 320 37.53 -27.95 3.24
CA GLU A 320 37.19 -26.53 3.51
C GLU A 320 37.24 -25.70 2.24
N LEU A 321 38.15 -25.95 1.29
CA LEU A 321 38.17 -25.30 -0.02
C LEU A 321 36.91 -25.63 -0.85
N LEU A 322 36.43 -26.87 -0.83
CA LEU A 322 35.20 -27.30 -1.50
C LEU A 322 33.98 -26.67 -0.85
N GLN A 323 33.97 -26.46 0.47
CA GLN A 323 32.87 -25.72 1.13
C GLN A 323 32.87 -24.25 0.70
N ILE A 324 34.03 -23.58 0.66
CA ILE A 324 34.16 -22.22 0.15
C ILE A 324 33.70 -22.13 -1.33
N GLN A 325 34.04 -23.12 -2.15
CA GLN A 325 33.55 -23.16 -3.53
C GLN A 325 32.02 -23.19 -3.58
N ALA A 326 31.35 -24.05 -2.80
CA ALA A 326 29.90 -24.16 -2.75
C ALA A 326 29.24 -22.86 -2.24
N ASP A 327 29.83 -22.21 -1.24
CA ASP A 327 29.34 -20.93 -0.71
C ASP A 327 29.45 -19.81 -1.75
N LEU A 328 30.58 -19.76 -2.50
CA LEU A 328 30.78 -18.81 -3.58
C LEU A 328 29.84 -19.07 -4.77
N GLU A 329 29.60 -20.33 -5.16
CA GLU A 329 28.62 -20.71 -6.19
C GLU A 329 27.22 -20.20 -5.83
N THR A 330 26.81 -20.40 -4.58
CA THR A 330 25.51 -19.92 -4.09
C THR A 330 25.41 -18.39 -4.16
N ALA A 331 26.47 -17.68 -3.71
CA ALA A 331 26.50 -16.22 -3.74
C ALA A 331 26.45 -15.66 -5.18
N VAL A 332 27.15 -16.28 -6.13
CA VAL A 332 27.15 -15.86 -7.55
C VAL A 332 25.77 -16.11 -8.18
N ILE A 333 25.12 -17.24 -7.89
CA ILE A 333 23.77 -17.56 -8.40
C ILE A 333 22.72 -16.56 -7.85
N GLU A 334 22.76 -16.23 -6.55
CA GLU A 334 21.84 -15.26 -5.96
C GLU A 334 21.94 -13.88 -6.63
N LEU A 335 23.13 -13.44 -6.97
CA LEU A 335 23.35 -12.17 -7.66
C LEU A 335 22.86 -12.20 -9.11
N GLY A 336 23.05 -13.32 -9.81
CA GLY A 336 22.48 -13.51 -11.16
C GLY A 336 20.95 -13.42 -11.16
N ASN A 337 20.29 -14.00 -10.16
CA ASN A 337 18.84 -13.91 -9.99
C ASN A 337 18.37 -12.45 -9.76
N ILE A 338 19.15 -11.65 -9.03
CA ILE A 338 18.85 -10.22 -8.81
C ILE A 338 18.91 -9.45 -10.15
N GLU A 339 19.87 -9.72 -11.01
CA GLU A 339 19.98 -9.08 -12.32
C GLU A 339 18.80 -9.40 -13.24
N GLU A 340 18.36 -10.65 -13.26
CA GLU A 340 17.17 -11.07 -14.00
C GLU A 340 15.91 -10.40 -13.46
N GLU A 341 15.76 -10.30 -12.12
CA GLU A 341 14.63 -9.64 -11.48
C GLU A 341 14.61 -8.13 -11.78
N ILE A 342 15.76 -7.46 -11.75
CA ILE A 342 15.91 -6.05 -12.15
C ILE A 342 15.48 -5.86 -13.62
N ALA A 343 15.93 -6.71 -14.53
CA ALA A 343 15.59 -6.62 -15.94
C ALA A 343 14.07 -6.81 -16.18
N ALA A 344 13.49 -7.83 -15.55
CA ALA A 344 12.05 -8.09 -15.62
C ALA A 344 11.22 -6.95 -15.06
N LEU A 345 11.62 -6.43 -13.89
CA LEU A 345 10.92 -5.34 -13.21
C LEU A 345 11.04 -4.03 -13.99
N SER A 346 12.22 -3.74 -14.56
CA SER A 346 12.43 -2.57 -15.41
C SER A 346 11.51 -2.58 -16.64
N LYS A 347 11.38 -3.73 -17.29
CA LYS A 347 10.47 -3.90 -18.43
C LYS A 347 9.01 -3.74 -18.03
N SER A 348 8.61 -4.29 -16.89
CA SER A 348 7.25 -4.11 -16.34
C SER A 348 6.94 -2.64 -16.04
N ILE A 349 7.90 -1.91 -15.45
CA ILE A 349 7.78 -0.48 -15.17
C ILE A 349 7.61 0.32 -16.46
N GLU A 350 8.40 0.03 -17.50
CA GLU A 350 8.30 0.71 -18.80
C GLU A 350 6.91 0.54 -19.44
N GLN A 351 6.37 -0.68 -19.41
CA GLN A 351 5.01 -0.95 -19.88
C GLN A 351 3.96 -0.16 -19.07
N LYS A 352 4.06 -0.16 -17.73
CA LYS A 352 3.15 0.61 -16.88
C LYS A 352 3.24 2.12 -17.10
N VAL A 353 4.43 2.64 -17.41
CA VAL A 353 4.61 4.05 -17.80
C VAL A 353 3.84 4.38 -19.08
N GLN A 354 3.93 3.55 -20.11
CA GLN A 354 3.19 3.74 -21.36
C GLN A 354 1.68 3.73 -21.15
N GLU A 355 1.18 2.80 -20.33
CA GLU A 355 -0.24 2.72 -19.99
C GLU A 355 -0.71 3.92 -19.16
N LEU A 356 0.10 4.35 -18.16
CA LEU A 356 -0.18 5.54 -17.36
C LEU A 356 -0.24 6.80 -18.22
N ASP A 357 0.65 6.94 -19.18
CA ASP A 357 0.65 8.06 -20.12
C ASP A 357 -0.58 8.04 -21.03
N ALA A 358 -1.01 6.86 -21.50
CA ALA A 358 -2.23 6.70 -22.28
C ALA A 358 -3.49 7.09 -21.48
N PHE A 359 -3.61 6.63 -20.24
CA PHE A 359 -4.69 7.04 -19.34
C PHE A 359 -4.67 8.55 -19.07
N SER A 360 -3.47 9.10 -18.77
CA SER A 360 -3.31 10.53 -18.49
C SER A 360 -3.73 11.38 -19.70
N HIS A 361 -3.36 10.96 -20.90
CA HIS A 361 -3.77 11.64 -22.13
C HIS A 361 -5.29 11.60 -22.33
N THR A 362 -5.91 10.46 -22.10
CA THR A 362 -7.38 10.31 -22.18
C THR A 362 -8.09 11.20 -21.17
N ILE A 363 -7.61 11.20 -19.91
CA ILE A 363 -8.17 12.05 -18.83
C ILE A 363 -8.04 13.52 -19.21
N HIS A 364 -6.87 13.93 -19.69
CA HIS A 364 -6.62 15.31 -20.13
C HIS A 364 -7.57 15.75 -21.25
N GLN A 365 -7.74 14.94 -22.30
CA GLN A 365 -8.63 15.25 -23.41
C GLN A 365 -10.10 15.35 -22.95
N ASN A 366 -10.56 14.43 -22.13
CA ASN A 366 -11.91 14.45 -21.60
C ASN A 366 -12.17 15.71 -20.76
N ARG A 367 -11.18 16.12 -19.92
CA ARG A 367 -11.24 17.37 -19.15
C ARG A 367 -11.27 18.60 -20.06
N GLN A 368 -10.44 18.66 -21.09
CA GLN A 368 -10.45 19.75 -22.06
C GLN A 368 -11.82 19.94 -22.72
N ASN A 369 -12.49 18.84 -23.06
CA ASN A 369 -13.83 18.86 -23.64
C ASN A 369 -14.90 19.26 -22.61
N ALA A 370 -14.73 18.91 -21.35
CA ALA A 370 -15.68 19.21 -20.27
C ALA A 370 -15.62 20.67 -19.79
N ILE A 371 -14.45 21.32 -19.84
CA ILE A 371 -14.25 22.69 -19.35
C ILE A 371 -15.19 23.71 -19.99
N PRO A 372 -15.37 23.78 -21.31
CA PRO A 372 -16.35 24.69 -21.94
C PRO A 372 -17.79 24.43 -21.50
N VAL A 373 -18.16 23.16 -21.34
CA VAL A 373 -19.48 22.74 -20.86
C VAL A 373 -19.72 23.23 -19.44
N LEU A 374 -18.75 23.00 -18.55
CA LEU A 374 -18.77 23.48 -17.16
C LEU A 374 -18.92 25.01 -17.13
N SER A 375 -18.04 25.71 -17.83
CA SER A 375 -18.00 27.17 -17.82
C SER A 375 -19.34 27.77 -18.28
N ASN A 376 -19.91 27.26 -19.38
CA ASN A 376 -21.19 27.75 -19.93
C ASN A 376 -22.36 27.47 -18.97
N GLN A 377 -22.41 26.28 -18.34
CA GLN A 377 -23.45 25.95 -17.37
C GLN A 377 -23.35 26.83 -16.12
N LEU A 378 -22.11 27.04 -15.58
CA LEU A 378 -21.91 27.91 -14.42
C LEU A 378 -22.34 29.35 -14.74
N ILE A 379 -21.93 29.91 -15.90
CA ILE A 379 -22.28 31.27 -16.31
C ILE A 379 -23.80 31.39 -16.42
N SER A 380 -24.48 30.46 -17.10
CA SER A 380 -25.94 30.51 -17.27
C SER A 380 -26.69 30.52 -15.93
N ILE A 381 -26.26 29.70 -14.94
CA ILE A 381 -26.87 29.68 -13.61
C ILE A 381 -26.57 31.00 -12.87
N LEU A 382 -25.32 31.47 -12.91
CA LEU A 382 -24.90 32.67 -12.19
C LEU A 382 -25.52 33.95 -12.74
N GLU A 383 -25.79 34.00 -14.01
CA GLU A 383 -26.58 35.11 -14.63
C GLU A 383 -27.96 35.25 -13.96
N THR A 384 -28.66 34.14 -13.75
CA THR A 384 -29.96 34.13 -13.06
C THR A 384 -29.86 34.49 -11.58
N LEU A 385 -28.70 34.27 -10.98
CA LEU A 385 -28.36 34.60 -9.60
C LEU A 385 -27.80 36.03 -9.42
N GLY A 386 -28.00 36.92 -10.39
CA GLY A 386 -27.61 38.32 -10.34
C GLY A 386 -26.10 38.56 -10.56
N MET A 387 -25.43 37.66 -11.28
CA MET A 387 -24.03 37.78 -11.66
C MET A 387 -23.83 37.74 -13.19
N PRO A 388 -24.36 38.68 -13.95
CA PRO A 388 -24.42 38.61 -15.44
C PRO A 388 -23.07 38.83 -16.13
N ASN A 389 -22.05 39.27 -15.39
CA ASN A 389 -20.73 39.60 -15.95
C ASN A 389 -19.63 38.63 -15.52
N VAL A 390 -20.01 37.51 -14.91
CA VAL A 390 -19.08 36.53 -14.43
C VAL A 390 -18.32 35.87 -15.59
N ARG A 391 -17.03 35.61 -15.35
CA ARG A 391 -16.17 34.90 -16.30
C ARG A 391 -15.32 33.89 -15.56
N PHE A 392 -15.11 32.72 -16.16
CA PHE A 392 -14.21 31.70 -15.70
C PHE A 392 -13.05 31.54 -16.69
N LYS A 393 -11.85 31.30 -16.17
CA LYS A 393 -10.68 30.91 -16.93
C LYS A 393 -10.14 29.64 -16.28
N ILE A 394 -10.41 28.50 -16.92
CA ILE A 394 -10.04 27.17 -16.41
C ILE A 394 -8.99 26.62 -17.37
N GLU A 395 -7.76 26.44 -16.90
CA GLU A 395 -6.64 25.97 -17.71
C GLU A 395 -6.03 24.71 -17.09
N LEU A 396 -5.78 23.71 -17.94
CA LEU A 396 -5.05 22.50 -17.60
C LEU A 396 -3.62 22.64 -18.09
N ILE A 397 -2.66 22.50 -17.17
CA ILE A 397 -1.23 22.59 -17.46
C ILE A 397 -0.66 21.16 -17.32
N PRO A 398 -0.21 20.55 -18.44
CA PRO A 398 0.41 19.23 -18.37
C PRO A 398 1.69 19.26 -17.53
N SER A 399 1.88 18.24 -16.69
CA SER A 399 3.06 18.05 -15.84
C SER A 399 3.72 16.71 -16.15
N GLU A 400 5.01 16.57 -15.84
CA GLU A 400 5.71 15.29 -15.93
C GLU A 400 5.42 14.38 -14.72
N THR A 401 4.80 14.91 -13.68
CA THR A 401 4.51 14.18 -12.45
C THR A 401 3.19 13.40 -12.55
N TYR A 402 3.20 12.14 -12.12
CA TYR A 402 1.99 11.34 -11.97
C TYR A 402 1.31 11.68 -10.63
N PHE A 403 0.26 12.51 -10.69
CA PHE A 403 -0.63 12.77 -9.55
C PHE A 403 -1.66 11.65 -9.38
N GLN A 404 -2.48 11.73 -8.34
CA GLN A 404 -3.50 10.73 -8.06
C GLN A 404 -4.63 10.68 -9.12
N ASN A 405 -4.80 11.73 -9.88
CA ASN A 405 -5.89 11.94 -10.84
C ASN A 405 -5.41 12.24 -12.28
N GLY A 406 -4.17 11.90 -12.62
CA GLY A 406 -3.58 12.16 -13.94
C GLY A 406 -2.27 12.94 -13.87
N LYS A 407 -1.95 13.68 -14.94
CA LYS A 407 -0.72 14.49 -15.07
C LYS A 407 -1.01 15.98 -15.23
N ASP A 408 -2.23 16.44 -14.93
CA ASP A 408 -2.60 17.85 -15.06
C ASP A 408 -2.46 18.59 -13.74
N GLU A 409 -1.99 19.83 -13.81
CA GLU A 409 -2.18 20.88 -12.82
C GLU A 409 -3.33 21.78 -13.29
N LEU A 410 -4.14 22.30 -12.35
CA LEU A 410 -5.35 23.03 -12.66
C LEU A 410 -5.24 24.48 -12.20
N GLN A 411 -5.52 25.41 -13.09
CA GLN A 411 -5.75 26.80 -12.76
C GLN A 411 -7.22 27.16 -12.95
N PHE A 412 -7.94 27.31 -11.85
CA PHE A 412 -9.34 27.69 -11.84
C PHE A 412 -9.48 29.16 -11.40
N LEU A 413 -9.55 30.07 -12.37
CA LEU A 413 -9.58 31.50 -12.14
C LEU A 413 -10.97 32.07 -12.43
N PHE A 414 -11.31 33.11 -11.70
CA PHE A 414 -12.62 33.74 -11.70
C PHE A 414 -12.53 35.27 -11.78
N SER A 415 -13.47 35.90 -12.46
CA SER A 415 -13.67 37.35 -12.49
C SER A 415 -15.17 37.64 -12.33
N ALA A 416 -15.56 38.41 -11.31
CA ALA A 416 -16.95 38.71 -10.98
C ALA A 416 -17.56 39.77 -11.91
N ASN A 417 -16.77 40.72 -12.43
CA ASN A 417 -17.25 41.91 -13.13
C ASN A 417 -16.43 42.18 -14.40
N LYS A 418 -17.05 42.89 -15.36
CA LYS A 418 -16.33 43.35 -16.55
C LYS A 418 -15.21 44.32 -16.15
N GLY A 419 -14.00 44.07 -16.69
CA GLY A 419 -12.83 44.94 -16.45
C GLY A 419 -12.03 44.59 -15.17
N THR A 420 -12.44 43.56 -14.40
CA THR A 420 -11.63 43.04 -13.31
C THR A 420 -10.72 41.92 -13.81
N ASP A 421 -9.53 41.82 -13.24
CA ASP A 421 -8.58 40.76 -13.54
C ASP A 421 -9.08 39.38 -13.03
N PHE A 422 -8.60 38.33 -13.66
CA PHE A 422 -8.83 36.98 -13.19
C PHE A 422 -7.99 36.70 -11.93
N GLY A 423 -8.59 36.11 -10.92
CA GLY A 423 -7.92 35.70 -9.70
C GLY A 423 -8.47 34.40 -9.15
N LEU A 424 -7.82 33.86 -8.13
CA LEU A 424 -8.32 32.68 -7.43
C LEU A 424 -9.65 33.00 -6.74
N LEU A 425 -10.61 32.10 -6.80
CA LEU A 425 -11.95 32.24 -6.22
C LEU A 425 -11.92 32.83 -4.80
N LYS A 426 -11.04 32.32 -3.93
CA LYS A 426 -10.89 32.76 -2.54
C LYS A 426 -10.50 34.22 -2.38
N LYS A 427 -9.83 34.81 -3.38
CA LYS A 427 -9.29 36.18 -3.29
C LYS A 427 -10.21 37.23 -3.89
N VAL A 428 -11.07 36.83 -4.82
CA VAL A 428 -11.81 37.76 -5.69
C VAL A 428 -13.31 37.79 -5.38
N ALA A 429 -13.88 36.68 -4.89
CA ALA A 429 -15.31 36.59 -4.60
C ALA A 429 -15.63 37.03 -3.15
N SER A 430 -16.68 37.83 -2.98
CA SER A 430 -17.30 38.14 -1.69
C SER A 430 -18.03 36.92 -1.11
N GLY A 431 -18.36 36.92 0.18
CA GLY A 431 -19.07 35.81 0.82
C GLY A 431 -20.38 35.44 0.10
N GLY A 432 -21.20 36.42 -0.24
CA GLY A 432 -22.45 36.18 -0.96
C GLY A 432 -22.26 35.73 -2.42
N GLU A 433 -21.22 36.21 -3.12
CA GLU A 433 -20.84 35.70 -4.45
C GLU A 433 -20.38 34.26 -4.37
N MET A 434 -19.57 33.93 -3.37
CA MET A 434 -19.09 32.57 -3.16
C MET A 434 -20.23 31.58 -2.88
N SER A 435 -21.24 31.96 -2.08
CA SER A 435 -22.44 31.14 -1.86
C SER A 435 -23.21 30.86 -3.15
N ARG A 436 -23.35 31.88 -4.01
CA ARG A 436 -23.99 31.70 -5.32
C ARG A 436 -23.19 30.83 -6.27
N ILE A 437 -21.87 31.01 -6.32
CA ILE A 437 -20.97 30.15 -7.12
C ILE A 437 -21.07 28.70 -6.63
N MET A 438 -21.08 28.49 -5.31
CA MET A 438 -21.22 27.14 -4.75
C MET A 438 -22.57 26.51 -5.11
N LEU A 439 -23.68 27.25 -5.00
CA LEU A 439 -24.97 26.75 -5.45
C LEU A 439 -24.96 26.37 -6.94
N ALA A 440 -24.36 27.21 -7.79
CA ALA A 440 -24.22 26.92 -9.21
C ALA A 440 -23.41 25.65 -9.48
N VAL A 441 -22.27 25.50 -8.78
CA VAL A 441 -21.43 24.29 -8.87
C VAL A 441 -22.21 23.04 -8.44
N LYS A 442 -22.90 23.11 -7.29
CA LYS A 442 -23.70 21.97 -6.79
C LYS A 442 -24.88 21.66 -7.74
N ALA A 443 -25.49 22.67 -8.33
CA ALA A 443 -26.55 22.48 -9.31
C ALA A 443 -26.06 21.82 -10.62
N VAL A 444 -24.84 22.16 -11.06
CA VAL A 444 -24.20 21.46 -12.18
C VAL A 444 -23.88 20.01 -11.77
N LEU A 445 -23.23 19.79 -10.63
CA LEU A 445 -22.86 18.45 -10.16
C LEU A 445 -24.08 17.54 -9.95
N ALA A 446 -25.22 18.09 -9.52
CA ALA A 446 -26.47 17.33 -9.35
C ALA A 446 -26.90 16.57 -10.60
N LYS A 447 -26.51 17.05 -11.78
CA LYS A 447 -26.82 16.42 -13.09
C LYS A 447 -25.87 15.25 -13.43
N TYR A 448 -24.68 15.23 -12.85
CA TYR A 448 -23.61 14.28 -13.19
C TYR A 448 -23.23 13.33 -12.05
N SER A 449 -23.50 13.71 -10.79
CA SER A 449 -23.19 12.89 -9.62
C SER A 449 -24.45 12.32 -8.98
N LYS A 450 -24.36 11.09 -8.46
CA LYS A 450 -25.48 10.41 -7.76
C LYS A 450 -25.39 10.61 -6.26
N LEU A 451 -25.25 11.86 -5.78
CA LEU A 451 -25.30 12.12 -4.34
C LEU A 451 -26.74 11.97 -3.84
N PRO A 452 -26.98 11.20 -2.75
CA PRO A 452 -28.35 10.98 -2.28
C PRO A 452 -28.98 12.19 -1.61
N THR A 453 -28.20 12.94 -0.81
CA THR A 453 -28.71 14.04 0.02
C THR A 453 -27.73 15.20 0.06
N LEU A 454 -28.23 16.41 -0.15
CA LEU A 454 -27.46 17.65 -0.05
C LEU A 454 -28.13 18.59 0.95
N ILE A 455 -27.38 19.14 1.88
CA ILE A 455 -27.85 20.07 2.90
C ILE A 455 -27.17 21.41 2.70
N PHE A 456 -27.95 22.47 2.50
CA PHE A 456 -27.49 23.84 2.45
C PHE A 456 -27.75 24.54 3.79
N ASP A 457 -26.67 25.00 4.45
CA ASP A 457 -26.75 25.73 5.71
C ASP A 457 -26.38 27.20 5.48
N GLU A 458 -27.36 28.10 5.66
CA GLU A 458 -27.22 29.57 5.54
C GLU A 458 -26.56 30.04 4.23
N ILE A 459 -26.84 29.34 3.10
CA ILE A 459 -26.33 29.71 1.77
C ILE A 459 -26.89 31.05 1.28
N ASP A 460 -27.97 31.51 1.92
CA ASP A 460 -28.73 32.70 1.60
C ASP A 460 -28.18 34.00 2.28
N THR A 461 -27.03 33.93 2.93
CA THR A 461 -26.41 35.08 3.58
C THR A 461 -26.03 36.18 2.58
N GLY A 462 -26.54 37.40 2.80
CA GLY A 462 -26.31 38.57 1.91
C GLY A 462 -27.09 38.54 0.60
N VAL A 463 -28.15 37.76 0.55
CA VAL A 463 -29.07 37.67 -0.63
C VAL A 463 -30.46 38.17 -0.23
N SER A 464 -31.21 38.76 -1.15
CA SER A 464 -32.57 39.22 -0.92
C SER A 464 -33.36 39.28 -2.22
N GLY A 465 -34.67 39.42 -2.10
CA GLY A 465 -35.58 39.69 -3.22
C GLY A 465 -35.59 38.60 -4.28
N GLU A 466 -35.47 39.01 -5.55
CA GLU A 466 -35.57 38.15 -6.73
C GLU A 466 -34.48 37.06 -6.75
N ILE A 467 -33.26 37.37 -6.29
CA ILE A 467 -32.17 36.40 -6.25
C ILE A 467 -32.50 35.23 -5.29
N ALA A 468 -33.14 35.50 -4.14
CA ALA A 468 -33.55 34.47 -3.20
C ALA A 468 -34.65 33.54 -3.82
N ILE A 469 -35.55 34.11 -4.60
CA ILE A 469 -36.55 33.31 -5.36
C ILE A 469 -35.85 32.37 -6.34
N ARG A 470 -34.88 32.87 -7.11
CA ARG A 470 -34.12 32.07 -8.08
C ARG A 470 -33.29 30.98 -7.41
N MET A 471 -32.67 31.28 -6.26
CA MET A 471 -31.97 30.24 -5.46
C MET A 471 -32.92 29.12 -5.03
N GLY A 472 -34.11 29.47 -4.55
CA GLY A 472 -35.15 28.49 -4.19
C GLY A 472 -35.61 27.64 -5.39
N GLU A 473 -35.75 28.23 -6.57
CA GLU A 473 -36.11 27.53 -7.80
C GLU A 473 -35.01 26.54 -8.23
N ILE A 474 -33.74 26.94 -8.19
CA ILE A 474 -32.60 26.05 -8.49
C ILE A 474 -32.57 24.87 -7.53
N MET A 475 -32.70 25.11 -6.19
CA MET A 475 -32.76 24.03 -5.21
C MET A 475 -33.96 23.10 -5.45
N LYS A 476 -35.10 23.65 -5.86
CA LYS A 476 -36.27 22.87 -6.21
C LYS A 476 -36.04 22.01 -7.46
N GLU A 477 -35.40 22.54 -8.49
CA GLU A 477 -34.98 21.77 -9.66
C GLU A 477 -34.04 20.62 -9.28
N MET A 478 -33.02 20.91 -8.48
CA MET A 478 -32.07 19.89 -7.98
C MET A 478 -32.78 18.78 -7.20
N SER A 479 -33.87 19.12 -6.48
CA SER A 479 -34.61 18.17 -5.66
C SER A 479 -35.36 17.09 -6.44
N THR A 480 -35.48 17.23 -7.76
CA THR A 480 -36.01 16.18 -8.65
C THR A 480 -35.07 14.99 -8.82
N ALA A 481 -33.77 15.23 -8.69
CA ALA A 481 -32.72 14.20 -8.83
C ALA A 481 -32.17 13.66 -7.50
N MET A 482 -32.19 14.49 -6.45
CA MET A 482 -31.66 14.16 -5.13
C MET A 482 -32.51 14.76 -4.01
N GLN A 483 -32.29 14.36 -2.76
CA GLN A 483 -32.93 14.97 -1.62
C GLN A 483 -32.18 16.24 -1.20
N ILE A 484 -32.90 17.36 -1.08
CA ILE A 484 -32.36 18.67 -0.73
C ILE A 484 -32.92 19.14 0.62
N PHE A 485 -32.04 19.60 1.50
CA PHE A 485 -32.41 20.36 2.67
C PHE A 485 -31.84 21.77 2.56
N ALA A 486 -32.64 22.79 2.89
CA ALA A 486 -32.14 24.15 3.09
C ALA A 486 -32.51 24.67 4.47
N ILE A 487 -31.49 25.05 5.21
CA ILE A 487 -31.62 25.78 6.46
C ILE A 487 -31.57 27.26 6.09
N THR A 488 -32.70 27.95 6.20
CA THR A 488 -32.83 29.31 5.69
C THR A 488 -33.59 30.22 6.66
N HIS A 489 -33.34 31.51 6.55
CA HIS A 489 -34.11 32.56 7.19
C HIS A 489 -34.93 33.39 6.18
N LEU A 490 -34.80 33.08 4.86
CA LEU A 490 -35.51 33.81 3.80
C LEU A 490 -36.84 33.15 3.45
N PRO A 491 -37.98 33.89 3.55
CA PRO A 491 -39.30 33.37 3.23
C PRO A 491 -39.44 32.95 1.75
N GLN A 492 -38.69 33.58 0.84
CA GLN A 492 -38.68 33.27 -0.58
C GLN A 492 -38.17 31.86 -0.88
N ILE A 493 -37.12 31.42 -0.16
CA ILE A 493 -36.58 30.07 -0.27
C ILE A 493 -37.49 29.08 0.46
N ALA A 494 -37.95 29.47 1.67
CA ALA A 494 -38.83 28.62 2.49
C ALA A 494 -40.14 28.25 1.79
N ALA A 495 -40.66 29.14 0.99
CA ALA A 495 -41.89 28.91 0.22
C ALA A 495 -41.75 27.82 -0.88
N LYS A 496 -40.52 27.57 -1.41
CA LYS A 496 -40.30 26.62 -2.51
C LYS A 496 -40.15 25.15 -2.06
N GLY A 497 -40.04 24.90 -0.75
CA GLY A 497 -39.90 23.53 -0.22
C GLY A 497 -41.17 22.68 -0.37
N ASP A 498 -41.02 21.37 -0.49
CA ASP A 498 -42.12 20.41 -0.43
C ASP A 498 -42.55 20.16 1.02
N SER A 499 -41.61 20.06 1.91
CA SER A 499 -41.79 19.89 3.34
C SER A 499 -41.16 21.05 4.10
N HIS A 500 -41.79 21.51 5.18
CA HIS A 500 -41.31 22.63 5.96
C HIS A 500 -41.26 22.23 7.45
N PHE A 501 -40.08 22.18 8.00
CA PHE A 501 -39.80 21.89 9.41
C PHE A 501 -39.50 23.21 10.15
N LYS A 502 -40.08 23.38 11.33
CA LYS A 502 -39.78 24.52 12.19
C LYS A 502 -39.06 24.04 13.46
N VAL A 503 -37.87 24.62 13.71
CA VAL A 503 -37.15 24.46 14.97
C VAL A 503 -37.59 25.56 15.95
N PHE A 504 -37.96 25.19 17.12
CA PHE A 504 -38.37 26.13 18.16
C PHE A 504 -37.90 25.65 19.53
N LYS A 505 -37.86 26.58 20.50
CA LYS A 505 -37.57 26.26 21.90
C LYS A 505 -38.85 26.12 22.66
N SER A 506 -38.98 25.07 23.45
CA SER A 506 -40.02 24.90 24.47
C SER A 506 -39.38 24.89 25.83
N THR A 507 -40.11 25.37 26.87
CA THR A 507 -39.67 25.29 28.24
C THR A 507 -40.57 24.30 28.97
N VAL A 508 -40.01 23.16 29.36
CA VAL A 508 -40.70 22.13 30.12
C VAL A 508 -39.98 22.01 31.49
N ASP A 509 -40.69 22.09 32.58
CA ASP A 509 -40.16 21.97 33.96
C ASP A 509 -38.93 22.85 34.25
N ASN A 510 -38.91 24.10 33.78
CA ASN A 510 -37.80 25.05 33.87
C ASN A 510 -36.54 24.69 33.03
N ASP A 511 -36.61 23.67 32.19
CA ASP A 511 -35.53 23.29 31.26
C ASP A 511 -35.88 23.69 29.83
N THR A 512 -34.92 24.28 29.12
CA THR A 512 -35.10 24.69 27.71
C THR A 512 -34.78 23.53 26.80
N GLN A 513 -35.74 23.12 25.99
CA GLN A 513 -35.58 22.04 25.00
C GLN A 513 -35.78 22.58 23.58
N SER A 514 -35.01 22.02 22.64
CA SER A 514 -35.19 22.28 21.24
C SER A 514 -36.03 21.18 20.60
N GLU A 515 -37.09 21.58 19.93
CA GLU A 515 -38.00 20.70 19.22
C GLU A 515 -38.01 21.02 17.71
N LEU A 516 -38.31 20.01 16.88
CA LEU A 516 -38.51 20.15 15.44
C LEU A 516 -39.90 19.61 15.09
N LYS A 517 -40.69 20.40 14.37
CA LYS A 517 -42.02 20.03 13.93
C LYS A 517 -42.19 20.19 12.42
N LEU A 518 -42.75 19.18 11.77
CA LEU A 518 -43.26 19.30 10.42
C LEU A 518 -44.50 20.15 10.43
N LEU A 519 -44.52 21.24 9.66
CA LEU A 519 -45.64 22.17 9.57
C LEU A 519 -46.72 21.66 8.60
N SER A 520 -48.00 21.81 9.03
CA SER A 520 -49.12 21.69 8.11
C SER A 520 -49.13 22.86 7.12
N GLN A 521 -49.96 22.78 6.06
CA GLN A 521 -50.07 23.86 5.08
C GLN A 521 -50.53 25.19 5.74
N GLU A 522 -51.43 25.13 6.70
CA GLU A 522 -51.89 26.30 7.44
C GLU A 522 -50.80 26.91 8.31
N GLU A 523 -50.10 26.06 9.07
CA GLU A 523 -48.96 26.47 9.91
C GLU A 523 -47.83 27.05 9.08
N ARG A 524 -47.60 26.51 7.87
CA ARG A 524 -46.60 26.99 6.92
C ARG A 524 -46.88 28.39 6.42
N ILE A 525 -48.16 28.72 6.12
CA ILE A 525 -48.55 30.09 5.75
C ILE A 525 -48.25 31.06 6.90
N VAL A 526 -48.55 30.66 8.14
CA VAL A 526 -48.31 31.48 9.33
C VAL A 526 -46.80 31.69 9.55
N GLU A 527 -46.00 30.63 9.42
CA GLU A 527 -44.54 30.72 9.58
C GLU A 527 -43.92 31.64 8.52
N ILE A 528 -44.29 31.50 7.25
CA ILE A 528 -43.77 32.37 6.19
C ILE A 528 -44.22 33.80 6.41
N ALA A 529 -45.46 34.05 6.83
CA ALA A 529 -45.93 35.38 7.18
C ALA A 529 -45.15 35.98 8.40
N GLN A 530 -44.79 35.15 9.36
CA GLN A 530 -43.95 35.55 10.49
C GLN A 530 -42.54 35.91 10.04
N MET A 531 -41.96 35.15 9.12
CA MET A 531 -40.65 35.45 8.48
C MET A 531 -40.67 36.78 7.70
N LEU A 532 -41.80 37.15 7.11
CA LEU A 532 -41.95 38.40 6.35
C LEU A 532 -42.16 39.64 7.23
N SER A 533 -42.87 39.52 8.35
CA SER A 533 -43.35 40.68 9.16
C SER A 533 -42.84 40.67 10.59
N GLY A 534 -42.10 39.65 11.02
CA GLY A 534 -41.73 39.45 12.43
C GLY A 534 -42.89 38.92 13.27
N ALA A 535 -42.82 39.13 14.60
CA ALA A 535 -43.79 38.56 15.56
C ALA A 535 -45.25 39.06 15.37
N ASN A 536 -45.44 40.25 14.81
CA ASN A 536 -46.77 40.82 14.54
C ASN A 536 -47.23 40.53 13.13
N ILE A 537 -48.01 39.47 12.97
CA ILE A 537 -48.49 39.01 11.66
C ILE A 537 -49.64 39.89 11.20
N SER A 538 -49.45 40.61 10.09
CA SER A 538 -50.51 41.41 9.44
C SER A 538 -51.27 40.59 8.38
N ASN A 539 -52.51 41.01 8.08
CA ASN A 539 -53.27 40.42 6.95
C ASN A 539 -52.52 40.54 5.63
N SER A 540 -51.76 41.62 5.43
CA SER A 540 -50.91 41.79 4.22
C SER A 540 -49.82 40.74 4.15
N ALA A 541 -49.16 40.44 5.27
CA ALA A 541 -48.12 39.41 5.36
C ALA A 541 -48.70 38.00 5.09
N LEU A 542 -49.90 37.71 5.59
CA LEU A 542 -50.59 36.45 5.29
C LEU A 542 -50.93 36.29 3.79
N ASN A 543 -51.39 37.36 3.18
CA ASN A 543 -51.67 37.33 1.75
C ASN A 543 -50.39 37.14 0.90
N HIS A 544 -49.31 37.85 1.23
CA HIS A 544 -48.02 37.71 0.57
C HIS A 544 -47.43 36.31 0.81
N ALA A 545 -47.57 35.74 2.00
CA ALA A 545 -47.16 34.36 2.27
C ALA A 545 -47.89 33.33 1.38
N LYS A 546 -49.22 33.54 1.17
CA LYS A 546 -50.00 32.69 0.25
C LYS A 546 -49.56 32.84 -1.21
N GLU A 547 -49.22 34.06 -1.64
CA GLU A 547 -48.69 34.32 -2.99
C GLU A 547 -47.33 33.65 -3.21
N LEU A 548 -46.44 33.64 -2.24
CA LEU A 548 -45.15 32.98 -2.34
C LEU A 548 -45.27 31.45 -2.39
N LEU A 549 -46.30 30.88 -1.74
CA LEU A 549 -46.54 29.43 -1.69
C LEU A 549 -47.25 28.90 -2.97
N ASN A 550 -47.91 29.73 -3.73
CA ASN A 550 -48.53 29.41 -5.01
C ASN A 550 -47.52 29.57 -6.16
#